data_9ce90f706f6513957c8291f298095174
#
_entry.id   9ce90f706f6513957c8291f298095174
#
_cell.length_a   1.000
_cell.length_b   1.000
_cell.length_c   1.000
_cell.angle_alpha   90.00
_cell.angle_beta   90.00
_cell.angle_gamma   90.00
#
_symmetry.space_group_name_H-M   'P 1'
#
loop_
_entity.id
_entity.type
_entity.pdbx_description
1 polymer ?
#
loop_
_entity_poly.entity_id
_entity_poly.type
_entity_poly.pdbx_seq_one_letter_code
_entity_poly.pdbx_strand_id
1 'polypeptide(L)'
;MTIDELYRFVQFEANKEQRGFIKPSEFNLLAERAQLDVIRDRYGKIGISGTPSTPMTHSVMDDLAPVIEKQTITYDSSGTNDAFSYPVSSLYFIRMTLGGKNVEIINHDQLGMRLKSVITTPNSEYPIAVMIDEGFEIYSSTSEDTSGTVIITYIRKPLAPFWAYVISNGTYIHSATSNDTVELALPEQTHNEIAQRMLSYIGISLRDQEPLSYAESKLSQLKE
;
A
#
# COMPACT_ATOMS: atom_id res chain seq x y z
N MET A 1 -18.16 3.65 6.24
CA MET A 1 -17.97 4.93 6.96
C MET A 1 -17.34 5.92 5.99
N THR A 2 -17.98 7.09 5.79
CA THR A 2 -17.44 8.18 4.95
C THR A 2 -16.31 8.91 5.68
N ILE A 3 -15.52 9.71 4.94
CA ILE A 3 -14.45 10.51 5.56
C ILE A 3 -14.99 11.57 6.53
N ASP A 4 -16.22 12.08 6.30
CA ASP A 4 -16.89 13.01 7.21
C ASP A 4 -17.31 12.31 8.51
N GLU A 5 -17.85 11.09 8.43
CA GLU A 5 -18.16 10.29 9.61
C GLU A 5 -16.90 9.95 10.40
N LEU A 6 -15.80 9.61 9.71
CA LEU A 6 -14.50 9.36 10.33
C LEU A 6 -13.97 10.60 11.06
N TYR A 7 -14.06 11.77 10.42
CA TYR A 7 -13.65 13.04 11.04
C TYR A 7 -14.45 13.32 12.32
N ARG A 8 -15.78 13.17 12.26
CA ARG A 8 -16.66 13.36 13.43
C ARG A 8 -16.38 12.35 14.53
N PHE A 9 -16.14 11.10 14.19
CA PHE A 9 -15.79 10.05 15.15
C PHE A 9 -14.48 10.37 15.87
N VAL A 10 -13.42 10.71 15.14
CA VAL A 10 -12.11 11.04 15.71
C VAL A 10 -12.21 12.30 16.58
N GLN A 11 -12.97 13.32 16.15
CA GLN A 11 -13.23 14.52 16.95
C GLN A 11 -14.00 14.20 18.23
N PHE A 12 -15.01 13.34 18.16
CA PHE A 12 -15.81 12.95 19.31
C PHE A 12 -14.95 12.25 20.37
N GLU A 13 -14.12 11.28 19.97
CA GLU A 13 -13.25 10.56 20.89
C GLU A 13 -12.16 11.49 21.46
N ALA A 14 -11.56 12.35 20.65
CA ALA A 14 -10.56 13.32 21.12
C ALA A 14 -11.17 14.32 22.13
N ASN A 15 -12.38 14.82 21.88
CA ASN A 15 -13.07 15.76 22.78
C ASN A 15 -13.54 15.08 24.08
N LYS A 16 -13.99 13.83 24.03
CA LYS A 16 -14.40 13.05 25.21
C LYS A 16 -13.30 13.00 26.27
N GLU A 17 -12.07 12.93 25.84
CA GLU A 17 -10.88 12.92 26.67
C GLU A 17 -10.36 14.34 27.01
N GLN A 18 -11.11 15.40 26.72
CA GLN A 18 -10.75 16.81 26.94
C GLN A 18 -9.42 17.22 26.26
N ARG A 19 -9.09 16.61 25.12
CA ARG A 19 -7.80 16.72 24.45
C ARG A 19 -7.71 17.86 23.43
N GLY A 20 -8.80 18.55 23.20
CA GLY A 20 -8.84 19.67 22.27
C GLY A 20 -9.33 19.31 20.87
N PHE A 21 -9.34 20.30 20.02
CA PHE A 21 -9.87 20.23 18.66
C PHE A 21 -8.78 19.87 17.66
N ILE A 22 -9.01 18.85 16.84
CA ILE A 22 -8.10 18.45 15.77
C ILE A 22 -8.43 19.27 14.52
N LYS A 23 -7.45 19.97 14.00
CA LYS A 23 -7.63 20.75 12.75
C LYS A 23 -7.80 19.81 11.56
N PRO A 24 -8.61 20.20 10.55
CA PRO A 24 -8.80 19.39 9.35
C PRO A 24 -7.51 19.05 8.61
N SER A 25 -6.53 19.94 8.59
CA SER A 25 -5.22 19.68 7.99
C SER A 25 -4.44 18.58 8.72
N GLU A 26 -4.51 18.55 10.05
CA GLU A 26 -3.90 17.50 10.87
C GLU A 26 -4.63 16.16 10.65
N PHE A 27 -5.96 16.19 10.63
CA PHE A 27 -6.78 15.02 10.34
C PHE A 27 -6.43 14.40 8.98
N ASN A 28 -6.35 15.20 7.91
CA ASN A 28 -6.03 14.72 6.58
C ASN A 28 -4.65 14.03 6.54
N LEU A 29 -3.65 14.62 7.20
CA LEU A 29 -2.31 14.04 7.30
C LEU A 29 -2.31 12.71 8.07
N LEU A 30 -3.04 12.66 9.19
CA LEU A 30 -3.15 11.44 10.00
C LEU A 30 -3.92 10.33 9.27
N ALA A 31 -4.95 10.68 8.51
CA ALA A 31 -5.74 9.73 7.71
C ALA A 31 -4.89 9.08 6.61
N GLU A 32 -4.09 9.88 5.87
CA GLU A 32 -3.14 9.35 4.88
C GLU A 32 -2.16 8.37 5.53
N ARG A 33 -1.52 8.76 6.62
CA ARG A 33 -0.56 7.93 7.34
C ARG A 33 -1.19 6.63 7.84
N ALA A 34 -2.35 6.71 8.47
CA ALA A 34 -3.04 5.55 9.00
C ALA A 34 -3.43 4.57 7.89
N GLN A 35 -3.93 5.07 6.75
CA GLN A 35 -4.26 4.25 5.59
C GLN A 35 -3.02 3.53 5.03
N LEU A 36 -1.89 4.22 4.88
CA LEU A 36 -0.64 3.62 4.41
C LEU A 36 -0.09 2.57 5.38
N ASP A 37 -0.22 2.78 6.68
CA ASP A 37 0.22 1.82 7.69
C ASP A 37 -0.65 0.56 7.70
N VAL A 38 -1.97 0.67 7.45
CA VAL A 38 -2.84 -0.51 7.27
C VAL A 38 -2.41 -1.30 6.03
N ILE A 39 -2.15 -0.64 4.91
CA ILE A 39 -1.67 -1.29 3.69
C ILE A 39 -0.35 -2.04 3.95
N ARG A 40 0.60 -1.40 4.63
CA ARG A 40 1.89 -2.01 4.98
C ARG A 40 1.71 -3.27 5.83
N ASP A 41 0.86 -3.21 6.84
CA ASP A 41 0.61 -4.34 7.74
C ASP A 41 -0.07 -5.50 7.01
N ARG A 42 -1.02 -5.22 6.12
CA ARG A 42 -1.67 -6.25 5.29
C ARG A 42 -0.68 -6.88 4.31
N TYR A 43 0.14 -6.06 3.64
CA TYR A 43 1.18 -6.57 2.75
C TYR A 43 2.21 -7.43 3.48
N GLY A 44 2.66 -7.02 4.67
CA GLY A 44 3.59 -7.80 5.49
C GLY A 44 3.04 -9.19 5.86
N LYS A 45 1.74 -9.30 6.09
CA LYS A 45 1.07 -10.60 6.36
C LYS A 45 1.02 -11.53 5.14
N ILE A 46 0.98 -11.00 3.92
CA ILE A 46 1.06 -11.80 2.69
C ILE A 46 2.40 -12.53 2.60
N GLY A 47 3.50 -11.86 2.97
CA GLY A 47 4.86 -12.43 2.92
C GLY A 47 5.15 -13.50 3.97
N ILE A 48 4.46 -13.47 5.11
CA ILE A 48 4.68 -14.40 6.23
C ILE A 48 3.90 -15.72 6.01
N SER A 49 2.77 -15.65 5.34
CA SER A 49 1.93 -16.82 5.06
C SER A 49 2.43 -17.57 3.83
N GLY A 50 3.51 -18.33 3.99
CA GLY A 50 4.15 -19.10 2.91
C GLY A 50 3.28 -20.21 2.26
N THR A 51 1.97 -20.21 2.50
CA THR A 51 0.98 -21.10 1.85
C THR A 51 -0.19 -20.27 1.32
N PRO A 52 -0.40 -20.24 -0.01
CA PRO A 52 -1.42 -19.39 -0.65
C PRO A 52 -2.88 -19.82 -0.42
N SER A 53 -3.16 -20.72 0.50
CA SER A 53 -4.49 -21.32 0.69
C SER A 53 -5.08 -21.22 2.09
N THR A 54 -4.57 -20.34 2.95
CA THR A 54 -5.21 -20.12 4.25
C THR A 54 -6.34 -19.09 4.14
N PRO A 55 -7.48 -19.27 4.84
CA PRO A 55 -8.58 -18.30 4.86
C PRO A 55 -8.13 -16.89 5.23
N MET A 56 -7.08 -16.77 6.05
CA MET A 56 -6.46 -15.51 6.45
C MET A 56 -5.84 -14.73 5.27
N THR A 57 -5.26 -15.45 4.30
CA THR A 57 -4.67 -14.83 3.10
C THR A 57 -5.76 -14.24 2.20
N HIS A 58 -6.90 -14.89 2.06
CA HIS A 58 -8.02 -14.37 1.28
C HIS A 58 -8.58 -13.08 1.90
N SER A 59 -8.82 -13.05 3.20
CA SER A 59 -9.29 -11.84 3.89
C SER A 59 -8.34 -10.66 3.74
N VAL A 60 -7.03 -10.90 3.84
CA VAL A 60 -6.02 -9.85 3.63
C VAL A 60 -6.01 -9.35 2.18
N MET A 61 -6.19 -10.24 1.20
CA MET A 61 -6.27 -9.86 -0.21
C MET A 61 -7.56 -9.10 -0.53
N ASP A 62 -8.69 -9.45 0.12
CA ASP A 62 -9.95 -8.72 0.00
C ASP A 62 -9.81 -7.29 0.53
N ASP A 63 -9.10 -7.10 1.66
CA ASP A 63 -8.81 -5.78 2.21
C ASP A 63 -7.97 -4.91 1.26
N LEU A 64 -7.05 -5.51 0.51
CA LEU A 64 -6.17 -4.82 -0.42
C LEU A 64 -6.74 -4.71 -1.84
N ALA A 65 -7.81 -5.44 -2.17
CA ALA A 65 -8.35 -5.50 -3.52
C ALA A 65 -8.56 -4.14 -4.21
N PRO A 66 -9.06 -3.08 -3.52
CA PRO A 66 -9.26 -1.77 -4.16
C PRO A 66 -7.96 -1.04 -4.55
N VAL A 67 -6.83 -1.44 -3.97
CA VAL A 67 -5.52 -0.83 -4.24
C VAL A 67 -4.60 -1.72 -5.07
N ILE A 68 -5.06 -2.92 -5.46
CA ILE A 68 -4.32 -3.82 -6.36
C ILE A 68 -4.60 -3.40 -7.80
N GLU A 69 -3.53 -3.14 -8.52
CA GLU A 69 -3.58 -2.76 -9.93
C GLU A 69 -2.75 -3.70 -10.79
N LYS A 70 -3.14 -3.82 -12.07
CA LYS A 70 -2.36 -4.52 -13.10
C LYS A 70 -1.98 -3.54 -14.19
N GLN A 71 -0.71 -3.49 -14.52
CA GLN A 71 -0.21 -2.69 -15.63
C GLN A 71 0.56 -3.56 -16.60
N THR A 72 0.35 -3.33 -17.90
CA THR A 72 1.13 -3.91 -18.96
C THR A 72 2.23 -2.93 -19.33
N ILE A 73 3.47 -3.35 -19.25
CA ILE A 73 4.65 -2.57 -19.63
C ILE A 73 5.27 -3.26 -20.82
N THR A 74 5.45 -2.52 -21.92
CA THR A 74 6.19 -2.98 -23.09
C THR A 74 7.55 -2.31 -23.07
N TYR A 75 8.59 -3.12 -23.11
CA TYR A 75 9.97 -2.69 -23.19
C TYR A 75 10.50 -2.89 -24.61
N ASP A 76 11.23 -1.93 -25.09
CA ASP A 76 11.95 -1.98 -26.37
C ASP A 76 13.32 -1.35 -26.19
N SER A 77 14.38 -2.11 -26.49
CA SER A 77 15.78 -1.70 -26.36
C SER A 77 16.20 -0.51 -27.22
N SER A 78 15.30 0.02 -28.04
CA SER A 78 15.56 1.25 -28.82
C SER A 78 15.48 2.53 -27.95
N GLY A 79 15.08 2.41 -26.68
CA GLY A 79 15.01 3.49 -25.69
C GLY A 79 16.34 3.66 -24.93
N THR A 80 16.44 4.77 -24.18
CA THR A 80 17.61 5.14 -23.36
C THR A 80 17.74 4.35 -22.06
N ASN A 81 16.77 3.52 -21.71
CA ASN A 81 16.72 2.75 -20.45
C ASN A 81 16.73 1.26 -20.76
N ASP A 82 17.70 0.54 -20.25
CA ASP A 82 17.88 -0.90 -20.41
C ASP A 82 17.07 -1.75 -19.42
N ALA A 83 15.94 -1.23 -18.90
CA ALA A 83 15.14 -1.89 -17.89
C ALA A 83 13.64 -1.64 -18.05
N PHE A 84 12.82 -2.59 -17.57
CA PHE A 84 11.36 -2.39 -17.45
C PHE A 84 11.06 -1.44 -16.30
N SER A 85 10.58 -0.24 -16.62
CA SER A 85 10.33 0.82 -15.63
C SER A 85 9.26 0.44 -14.59
N TYR A 86 9.40 0.94 -13.38
CA TYR A 86 8.36 0.81 -12.36
C TYR A 86 7.09 1.58 -12.73
N PRO A 87 5.90 1.02 -12.44
CA PRO A 87 4.68 1.82 -12.42
C PRO A 87 4.83 3.00 -11.46
N VAL A 88 4.52 4.22 -11.92
CA VAL A 88 4.75 5.47 -11.17
C VAL A 88 4.08 5.48 -9.79
N SER A 89 2.93 4.81 -9.66
CA SER A 89 2.16 4.74 -8.41
C SER A 89 2.41 3.48 -7.59
N SER A 90 3.42 2.65 -7.93
CA SER A 90 3.66 1.39 -7.21
C SER A 90 4.23 1.59 -5.82
N LEU A 91 3.64 0.89 -4.82
CA LEU A 91 4.19 0.77 -3.47
C LEU A 91 4.87 -0.59 -3.26
N TYR A 92 4.18 -1.66 -3.63
CA TYR A 92 4.64 -3.04 -3.43
C TYR A 92 4.29 -3.90 -4.62
N PHE A 93 5.21 -4.76 -5.04
CA PHE A 93 4.99 -5.71 -6.12
C PHE A 93 4.45 -7.02 -5.58
N ILE A 94 3.44 -7.56 -6.26
CA ILE A 94 2.82 -8.84 -5.88
C ILE A 94 3.28 -9.92 -6.86
N ARG A 95 3.21 -9.64 -8.15
CA ARG A 95 3.48 -10.63 -9.20
C ARG A 95 3.88 -9.96 -10.50
N MET A 96 4.76 -10.65 -11.22
CA MET A 96 5.17 -10.28 -12.58
C MET A 96 5.00 -11.48 -13.52
N THR A 97 4.57 -11.22 -14.74
CA THR A 97 4.48 -12.26 -15.79
C THR A 97 5.04 -11.74 -17.11
N LEU A 98 5.85 -12.56 -17.76
CA LEU A 98 6.41 -12.33 -19.11
C LEU A 98 5.80 -13.36 -20.07
N GLY A 99 5.11 -12.91 -21.11
CA GLY A 99 4.49 -13.81 -22.08
C GLY A 99 3.51 -14.84 -21.46
N GLY A 100 2.86 -14.50 -20.33
CA GLY A 100 1.99 -15.39 -19.59
C GLY A 100 2.69 -16.34 -18.60
N LYS A 101 4.03 -16.35 -18.56
CA LYS A 101 4.83 -17.12 -17.61
C LYS A 101 5.12 -16.30 -16.38
N ASN A 102 5.14 -16.93 -15.20
CA ASN A 102 5.46 -16.24 -13.96
C ASN A 102 6.95 -15.95 -13.87
N VAL A 103 7.31 -14.70 -13.56
CA VAL A 103 8.70 -14.26 -13.37
C VAL A 103 9.04 -14.34 -11.89
N GLU A 104 10.11 -15.04 -11.55
CA GLU A 104 10.63 -15.11 -10.19
C GLU A 104 11.48 -13.87 -9.92
N ILE A 105 11.13 -13.07 -8.91
CA ILE A 105 11.93 -11.93 -8.47
C ILE A 105 12.98 -12.42 -7.50
N ILE A 106 14.25 -12.21 -7.81
CA ILE A 106 15.40 -12.64 -7.02
C ILE A 106 16.25 -11.45 -6.55
N ASN A 107 17.10 -11.69 -5.57
CA ASN A 107 18.06 -10.69 -5.11
C ASN A 107 19.30 -10.65 -6.01
N HIS A 108 19.98 -9.50 -6.08
CA HIS A 108 21.18 -9.30 -6.87
C HIS A 108 22.32 -10.29 -6.58
N ASP A 109 22.48 -10.68 -5.31
CA ASP A 109 23.50 -11.66 -4.89
C ASP A 109 23.26 -13.06 -5.47
N GLN A 110 21.99 -13.41 -5.76
CA GLN A 110 21.61 -14.69 -6.33
C GLN A 110 21.78 -14.73 -7.87
N LEU A 111 21.76 -13.59 -8.55
CA LEU A 111 21.79 -13.51 -10.00
C LEU A 111 22.98 -14.25 -10.59
N GLY A 112 24.18 -13.97 -10.09
CA GLY A 112 25.41 -14.59 -10.62
C GLY A 112 25.45 -16.11 -10.46
N MET A 113 24.86 -16.65 -9.40
CA MET A 113 24.73 -18.09 -9.19
C MET A 113 23.69 -18.70 -10.14
N ARG A 114 22.55 -18.04 -10.32
CA ARG A 114 21.47 -18.49 -11.22
C ARG A 114 21.93 -18.55 -12.67
N LEU A 115 22.61 -17.51 -13.16
CA LEU A 115 23.11 -17.45 -14.54
C LEU A 115 24.18 -18.49 -14.87
N LYS A 116 24.96 -18.95 -13.87
CA LYS A 116 26.02 -19.96 -14.04
C LYS A 116 25.56 -21.37 -13.73
N SER A 117 24.37 -21.57 -13.18
CA SER A 117 23.84 -22.87 -12.79
C SER A 117 23.35 -23.64 -14.01
N VAL A 118 23.68 -24.92 -14.09
CA VAL A 118 23.16 -25.81 -15.14
C VAL A 118 21.68 -26.15 -14.93
N ILE A 119 21.20 -26.13 -13.68
CA ILE A 119 19.85 -26.60 -13.31
C ILE A 119 18.88 -25.42 -13.18
N THR A 120 19.34 -24.30 -12.67
CA THR A 120 18.50 -23.13 -12.35
C THR A 120 18.73 -21.94 -13.25
N THR A 121 19.38 -22.16 -14.40
CA THR A 121 19.54 -21.14 -15.44
C THR A 121 18.17 -20.65 -15.91
N PRO A 122 17.93 -19.34 -15.98
CA PRO A 122 16.69 -18.80 -16.50
C PRO A 122 16.44 -19.24 -17.93
N ASN A 123 15.20 -19.48 -18.26
CA ASN A 123 14.76 -19.84 -19.60
C ASN A 123 13.36 -19.27 -19.86
N SER A 124 12.83 -19.43 -21.07
CA SER A 124 11.52 -18.89 -21.44
C SER A 124 10.35 -19.43 -20.64
N GLU A 125 10.47 -20.59 -19.97
CA GLU A 125 9.45 -21.14 -19.07
C GLU A 125 9.57 -20.62 -17.63
N TYR A 126 10.80 -20.31 -17.21
CA TYR A 126 11.14 -19.89 -15.85
C TYR A 126 12.02 -18.62 -15.89
N PRO A 127 11.47 -17.50 -16.37
CA PRO A 127 12.19 -16.24 -16.37
C PRO A 127 12.38 -15.72 -14.95
N ILE A 128 13.48 -15.02 -14.73
CA ILE A 128 13.80 -14.37 -13.45
C ILE A 128 13.90 -12.86 -13.66
N ALA A 129 13.70 -12.10 -12.61
CA ALA A 129 13.89 -10.66 -12.60
C ALA A 129 14.66 -10.20 -11.37
N VAL A 130 15.41 -9.14 -11.54
CA VAL A 130 16.14 -8.45 -10.47
C VAL A 130 15.63 -7.02 -10.41
N MET A 131 15.39 -6.51 -9.20
CA MET A 131 14.98 -5.13 -8.98
C MET A 131 16.20 -4.21 -9.04
N ILE A 132 16.12 -3.15 -9.85
CA ILE A 132 17.12 -2.08 -9.93
C ILE A 132 16.46 -0.74 -9.60
N ASP A 133 17.23 0.32 -9.52
CA ASP A 133 16.74 1.65 -9.13
C ASP A 133 15.61 2.17 -10.04
N GLU A 134 15.76 2.00 -11.36
CA GLU A 134 14.80 2.51 -12.35
C GLU A 134 13.71 1.50 -12.77
N GLY A 135 13.82 0.21 -12.38
CA GLY A 135 12.88 -0.82 -12.82
C GLY A 135 13.33 -2.25 -12.54
N PHE A 136 13.11 -3.12 -13.51
CA PHE A 136 13.46 -4.53 -13.44
C PHE A 136 14.35 -4.92 -14.60
N GLU A 137 15.44 -5.64 -14.31
CA GLU A 137 16.18 -6.43 -15.29
C GLU A 137 15.54 -7.82 -15.35
N ILE A 138 15.18 -8.28 -16.56
CA ILE A 138 14.53 -9.57 -16.75
C ILE A 138 15.45 -10.47 -17.59
N TYR A 139 15.53 -11.72 -17.17
CA TYR A 139 16.34 -12.74 -17.83
C TYR A 139 15.46 -13.95 -18.16
N SER A 140 15.28 -14.25 -19.43
CA SER A 140 14.69 -15.51 -19.92
C SER A 140 15.75 -16.41 -20.59
N SER A 141 17.02 -16.03 -20.47
CA SER A 141 18.21 -16.77 -20.91
C SER A 141 19.39 -16.40 -20.03
N THR A 142 20.62 -16.71 -20.44
CA THR A 142 21.85 -16.26 -19.75
C THR A 142 22.17 -14.79 -19.97
N SER A 143 21.48 -14.13 -20.89
CA SER A 143 21.55 -12.68 -21.14
C SER A 143 20.26 -12.00 -20.74
N GLU A 144 20.34 -10.72 -20.40
CA GLU A 144 19.19 -9.88 -20.13
C GLU A 144 18.27 -9.76 -21.34
N ASP A 145 16.96 -9.77 -21.09
CA ASP A 145 15.95 -9.55 -22.12
C ASP A 145 15.85 -8.04 -22.41
N THR A 146 16.05 -7.69 -23.66
CA THR A 146 16.05 -6.30 -24.13
C THR A 146 14.74 -5.87 -24.78
N SER A 147 13.76 -6.77 -24.90
CA SER A 147 12.44 -6.46 -25.45
C SER A 147 11.39 -7.43 -24.92
N GLY A 148 10.15 -6.98 -24.85
CA GLY A 148 9.03 -7.84 -24.43
C GLY A 148 7.88 -7.08 -23.77
N THR A 149 6.83 -7.82 -23.48
CA THR A 149 5.65 -7.30 -22.78
C THR A 149 5.50 -8.01 -21.44
N VAL A 150 5.54 -7.24 -20.38
CA VAL A 150 5.42 -7.70 -18.99
C VAL A 150 4.13 -7.19 -18.39
N ILE A 151 3.43 -8.06 -17.70
CA ILE A 151 2.27 -7.68 -16.88
C ILE A 151 2.70 -7.70 -15.43
N ILE A 152 2.63 -6.54 -14.77
CA ILE A 152 2.97 -6.38 -13.36
C ILE A 152 1.68 -6.20 -12.57
N THR A 153 1.52 -6.98 -11.50
CA THR A 153 0.47 -6.80 -10.48
C THR A 153 1.12 -6.21 -9.25
N TYR A 154 0.63 -5.08 -8.81
CA TYR A 154 1.22 -4.33 -7.71
C TYR A 154 0.15 -3.65 -6.85
N ILE A 155 0.54 -3.26 -5.64
CA ILE A 155 -0.26 -2.38 -4.78
C ILE A 155 0.11 -0.95 -5.14
N ARG A 156 -0.89 -0.19 -5.61
CA ARG A 156 -0.70 1.23 -5.90
C ARG A 156 -0.73 2.08 -4.63
N LYS A 157 -0.02 3.18 -4.63
CA LYS A 157 -0.21 4.23 -3.63
C LYS A 157 -1.61 4.82 -3.82
N PRO A 158 -2.53 4.69 -2.84
CA PRO A 158 -3.84 5.32 -2.94
C PRO A 158 -3.72 6.84 -2.93
N LEU A 159 -4.74 7.51 -3.43
CA LEU A 159 -4.87 8.95 -3.23
C LEU A 159 -4.95 9.24 -1.72
N ALA A 160 -4.33 10.34 -1.30
CA ALA A 160 -4.40 10.79 0.07
C ALA A 160 -5.86 11.12 0.43
N PRO A 161 -6.43 10.53 1.48
CA PRO A 161 -7.76 10.89 1.93
C PRO A 161 -7.82 12.38 2.26
N PHE A 162 -8.85 13.06 1.82
CA PHE A 162 -8.96 14.50 2.01
C PHE A 162 -10.39 14.90 2.41
N TRP A 163 -10.54 15.36 3.64
CA TRP A 163 -11.78 15.97 4.12
C TRP A 163 -11.78 17.44 3.70
N ALA A 164 -12.55 17.76 2.66
CA ALA A 164 -12.68 19.13 2.16
C ALA A 164 -13.53 19.98 3.10
N TYR A 165 -13.10 21.20 3.39
CA TYR A 165 -13.78 22.06 4.33
C TYR A 165 -13.78 23.53 3.87
N VAL A 166 -14.78 24.25 4.36
CA VAL A 166 -14.85 25.72 4.29
C VAL A 166 -14.87 26.29 5.71
N ILE A 167 -14.31 27.48 5.87
CA ILE A 167 -14.34 28.17 7.15
C ILE A 167 -15.52 29.13 7.13
N SER A 168 -16.48 28.92 8.02
CA SER A 168 -17.62 29.83 8.21
C SER A 168 -17.71 30.22 9.69
N ASN A 169 -17.69 31.51 9.97
CA ASN A 169 -17.74 32.06 11.33
C ASN A 169 -16.69 31.46 12.29
N GLY A 170 -15.48 31.15 11.77
CA GLY A 170 -14.41 30.54 12.56
C GLY A 170 -14.55 29.03 12.80
N THR A 171 -15.58 28.40 12.25
CA THR A 171 -15.82 26.95 12.37
C THR A 171 -15.54 26.26 11.04
N TYR A 172 -14.95 25.08 11.09
CA TYR A 172 -14.73 24.23 9.92
C TYR A 172 -15.99 23.44 9.60
N ILE A 173 -16.48 23.59 8.40
CA ILE A 173 -17.70 22.91 7.92
C ILE A 173 -17.32 22.06 6.71
N HIS A 174 -17.78 20.80 6.66
CA HIS A 174 -17.57 19.92 5.51
C HIS A 174 -18.15 20.55 4.25
N SER A 175 -17.36 20.61 3.20
CA SER A 175 -17.79 21.11 1.90
C SER A 175 -18.36 19.97 1.06
N ALA A 176 -19.65 19.72 1.20
CA ALA A 176 -20.35 18.70 0.40
C ALA A 176 -20.37 18.99 -1.11
N THR A 177 -20.11 20.22 -1.51
CA THR A 177 -20.13 20.68 -2.92
C THR A 177 -18.74 20.65 -3.56
N SER A 178 -17.69 20.44 -2.78
CA SER A 178 -16.32 20.37 -3.30
C SER A 178 -16.03 18.99 -3.87
N ASN A 179 -15.62 18.94 -5.13
CA ASN A 179 -15.08 17.73 -5.75
C ASN A 179 -13.71 17.33 -5.16
N ASP A 180 -13.20 18.09 -4.19
CA ASP A 180 -11.89 17.87 -3.59
C ASP A 180 -11.91 16.85 -2.44
N THR A 181 -13.10 16.41 -1.98
CA THR A 181 -13.19 15.37 -0.96
C THR A 181 -12.75 14.03 -1.54
N VAL A 182 -11.75 13.41 -0.90
CA VAL A 182 -11.24 12.10 -1.27
C VAL A 182 -11.53 11.13 -0.14
N GLU A 183 -12.32 10.10 -0.44
CA GLU A 183 -12.66 9.04 0.50
C GLU A 183 -11.48 8.08 0.74
N LEU A 184 -11.58 7.26 1.79
CA LEU A 184 -10.64 6.18 2.05
C LEU A 184 -10.67 5.18 0.90
N ALA A 185 -9.50 4.76 0.42
CA ALA A 185 -9.38 3.81 -0.68
C ALA A 185 -9.60 2.36 -0.24
N LEU A 186 -9.46 2.07 1.04
CA LEU A 186 -9.62 0.72 1.60
C LEU A 186 -11.10 0.41 1.89
N PRO A 187 -11.49 -0.89 1.96
CA PRO A 187 -12.86 -1.29 2.21
C PRO A 187 -13.33 -0.88 3.62
N GLU A 188 -14.63 -0.76 3.76
CA GLU A 188 -15.27 -0.27 4.98
C GLU A 188 -14.91 -1.03 6.25
N GLN A 189 -14.64 -2.34 6.15
CA GLN A 189 -14.21 -3.18 7.25
C GLN A 189 -12.88 -2.74 7.89
N THR A 190 -12.03 -2.02 7.15
CA THR A 190 -10.74 -1.52 7.65
C THR A 190 -10.83 -0.12 8.27
N HIS A 191 -11.96 0.59 8.11
CA HIS A 191 -12.10 1.98 8.54
C HIS A 191 -11.98 2.14 10.06
N ASN A 192 -12.47 1.16 10.84
CA ASN A 192 -12.32 1.17 12.29
C ASN A 192 -10.85 1.05 12.72
N GLU A 193 -10.06 0.23 12.02
CA GLU A 193 -8.62 0.12 12.28
C GLU A 193 -7.90 1.42 11.95
N ILE A 194 -8.26 2.07 10.84
CA ILE A 194 -7.72 3.38 10.47
C ILE A 194 -8.01 4.42 11.55
N ALA A 195 -9.26 4.47 12.02
CA ALA A 195 -9.68 5.38 13.10
C ALA A 195 -8.87 5.18 14.39
N GLN A 196 -8.67 3.92 14.80
CA GLN A 196 -7.89 3.60 16.00
C GLN A 196 -6.41 3.97 15.87
N ARG A 197 -5.82 3.78 14.68
CA ARG A 197 -4.44 4.24 14.40
C ARG A 197 -4.33 5.75 14.50
N MET A 198 -5.31 6.48 13.95
CA MET A 198 -5.35 7.94 14.06
C MET A 198 -5.42 8.38 15.53
N LEU A 199 -6.27 7.76 16.34
CA LEU A 199 -6.35 8.04 17.78
C LEU A 199 -5.04 7.75 18.51
N SER A 200 -4.35 6.67 18.14
CA SER A 200 -3.01 6.35 18.66
C SER A 200 -1.99 7.45 18.35
N TYR A 201 -1.99 7.99 17.12
CA TYR A 201 -1.09 9.08 16.77
C TYR A 201 -1.41 10.38 17.50
N ILE A 202 -2.68 10.68 17.69
CA ILE A 202 -3.14 11.84 18.46
C ILE A 202 -2.69 11.70 19.92
N GLY A 203 -2.81 10.53 20.51
CA GLY A 203 -2.33 10.24 21.85
C GLY A 203 -0.83 10.50 22.02
N ILE A 204 -0.02 10.10 21.07
CA ILE A 204 1.44 10.40 21.05
C ILE A 204 1.68 11.91 20.92
N SER A 205 1.00 12.57 19.99
CA SER A 205 1.16 14.01 19.73
C SER A 205 0.81 14.85 20.95
N LEU A 206 -0.23 14.47 21.68
CA LEU A 206 -0.66 15.15 22.89
C LEU A 206 0.15 14.73 24.14
N ARG A 207 1.15 13.85 23.99
CA ARG A 207 1.97 13.29 25.08
C ARG A 207 1.15 12.65 26.20
N ASP A 208 0.03 12.08 25.84
CA ASP A 208 -0.90 11.49 26.77
C ASP A 208 -0.90 9.97 26.62
N GLN A 209 -0.73 9.28 27.73
CA GLN A 209 -0.60 7.82 27.73
C GLN A 209 -1.94 7.09 27.68
N GLU A 210 -3.01 7.70 28.18
CA GLU A 210 -4.31 7.03 28.26
C GLU A 210 -4.96 6.76 26.89
N PRO A 211 -5.11 7.75 25.96
CA PRO A 211 -5.64 7.45 24.63
C PRO A 211 -4.72 6.54 23.83
N LEU A 212 -3.40 6.66 24.02
CA LEU A 212 -2.43 5.80 23.37
C LEU A 212 -2.60 4.35 23.80
N SER A 213 -2.65 4.08 25.11
CA SER A 213 -2.79 2.72 25.64
C SER A 213 -4.14 2.10 25.25
N TYR A 214 -5.22 2.88 25.22
CA TYR A 214 -6.52 2.42 24.72
C TYR A 214 -6.47 2.05 23.25
N ALA A 215 -5.93 2.93 22.40
CA ALA A 215 -5.83 2.68 20.97
C ALA A 215 -4.92 1.48 20.65
N GLU A 216 -3.79 1.34 21.35
CA GLU A 216 -2.88 0.19 21.20
C GLU A 216 -3.53 -1.12 21.65
N SER A 217 -4.30 -1.12 22.76
CA SER A 217 -5.01 -2.31 23.21
C SER A 217 -6.06 -2.78 22.21
N LYS A 218 -6.75 -1.84 21.54
CA LYS A 218 -7.71 -2.16 20.48
C LYS A 218 -7.02 -2.66 19.21
N LEU A 219 -5.90 -2.09 18.84
CA LEU A 219 -5.11 -2.57 17.70
C LEU A 219 -4.54 -3.97 17.93
N SER A 220 -4.16 -4.32 19.15
CA SER A 220 -3.69 -5.67 19.47
C SER A 220 -4.81 -6.71 19.35
N GLN A 221 -6.04 -6.36 19.76
CA GLN A 221 -7.23 -7.22 19.61
C GLN A 221 -7.62 -7.48 18.14
N LEU A 222 -7.31 -6.55 17.23
CA LEU A 222 -7.58 -6.72 15.80
C LEU A 222 -6.51 -7.57 15.07
N LYS A 223 -5.40 -7.86 15.73
CA LYS A 223 -4.29 -8.67 15.18
C LYS A 223 -4.35 -10.15 15.57
N GLU A 224 -5.20 -10.50 16.52
CA GLU A 224 -5.52 -11.88 16.88
C GLU A 224 -6.67 -12.43 16.01
#